data_dc1fb09020fc5213874e535a71682c47
#
_entry.id   dc1fb09020fc5213874e535a71682c47
#
_cell.length_a   1.000
_cell.length_b   1.000
_cell.length_c   1.000
_cell.angle_alpha   90.00
_cell.angle_beta   90.00
_cell.angle_gamma   90.00
#
_symmetry.space_group_name_H-M   'P 1'
#
loop_
_entity.id
_entity.type
_entity.pdbx_description
1 polymer ?
#
loop_
_entity_poly.entity_id
_entity_poly.type
_entity_poly.pdbx_seq_one_letter_code
_entity_poly.pdbx_strand_id
1 'polypeptide(L)'
;MKRYYADYVRHCLRFYVMTLDVGTAPRFHTEVDKNNWAACHAVVKNLDDKTVEIVREIYSPGDTIPDKIYHIAKDWNVHQDSIWNIVNTLERNVAKKRGLL
;
A
#
# COMPACT_ATOMS: atom_id res chain seq x y z
N MET A 1 8.33 0.89 18.36
CA MET A 1 9.63 0.87 17.67
C MET A 1 9.46 1.41 16.26
N LYS A 2 10.35 2.29 15.84
CA LYS A 2 10.28 2.88 14.51
C LYS A 2 10.65 1.83 13.46
N ARG A 3 9.80 1.68 12.43
CA ARG A 3 10.05 0.74 11.34
C ARG A 3 10.85 1.43 10.26
N TYR A 4 12.13 1.10 10.14
CA TYR A 4 13.05 1.71 9.19
C TYR A 4 12.67 1.50 7.72
N TYR A 5 11.88 0.46 7.42
CA TYR A 5 11.48 0.13 6.05
C TYR A 5 10.22 0.86 5.60
N ALA A 6 9.50 1.54 6.51
CA ALA A 6 8.15 2.05 6.21
C ALA A 6 8.13 3.05 5.06
N ASP A 7 9.06 4.00 5.04
CA ASP A 7 9.09 5.03 4.00
C ASP A 7 9.36 4.44 2.63
N TYR A 8 10.27 3.48 2.54
CA TYR A 8 10.57 2.79 1.29
C TYR A 8 9.38 1.98 0.79
N VAL A 9 8.75 1.21 1.68
CA VAL A 9 7.58 0.38 1.33
C VAL A 9 6.42 1.26 0.90
N ARG A 10 6.19 2.39 1.56
CA ARG A 10 5.14 3.35 1.17
C ARG A 10 5.37 3.89 -0.23
N HIS A 11 6.62 4.18 -0.58
CA HIS A 11 6.98 4.58 -1.94
C HIS A 11 6.62 3.48 -2.94
N CYS A 12 6.96 2.23 -2.64
CA CYS A 12 6.61 1.09 -3.49
C CYS A 12 5.09 0.95 -3.67
N LEU A 13 4.34 1.08 -2.59
CA LEU A 13 2.88 0.95 -2.64
C LEU A 13 2.22 2.10 -3.40
N ARG A 14 2.73 3.33 -3.28
CA ARG A 14 2.22 4.46 -4.05
C ARG A 14 2.41 4.23 -5.55
N PHE A 15 3.59 3.76 -5.94
CA PHE A 15 3.84 3.41 -7.34
C PHE A 15 2.91 2.30 -7.82
N TYR A 16 2.76 1.24 -7.03
CA TYR A 16 1.88 0.12 -7.36
C TYR A 16 0.44 0.57 -7.55
N VAL A 17 -0.09 1.35 -6.62
CA VAL A 17 -1.47 1.84 -6.67
C VAL A 17 -1.71 2.70 -7.92
N MET A 18 -0.74 3.53 -8.30
CA MET A 18 -0.85 4.33 -9.52
C MET A 18 -0.99 3.46 -10.76
N THR A 19 -0.34 2.30 -10.81
CA THR A 19 -0.44 1.40 -11.96
C THR A 19 -1.81 0.72 -12.06
N LEU A 20 -2.51 0.55 -10.93
CA LEU A 20 -3.85 -0.05 -10.95
C LEU A 20 -4.89 0.81 -11.67
N ASP A 21 -4.68 2.13 -11.68
CA ASP A 21 -5.64 3.07 -12.26
C ASP A 21 -5.44 3.26 -13.78
N VAL A 22 -4.33 2.80 -14.33
CA VAL A 22 -3.97 3.04 -15.74
C VAL A 22 -4.65 2.07 -16.70
N GLY A 23 -5.03 0.88 -16.23
CA GLY A 23 -5.71 -0.13 -17.07
C GLY A 23 -4.82 -0.82 -18.09
N THR A 24 -3.51 -0.54 -18.10
CA THR A 24 -2.52 -1.17 -18.96
C THR A 24 -1.43 -1.83 -18.12
N ALA A 25 -0.68 -2.76 -18.72
CA ALA A 25 0.44 -3.38 -18.03
C ALA A 25 1.47 -2.33 -17.62
N PRO A 26 1.99 -2.38 -16.39
CA PRO A 26 2.97 -1.40 -15.94
C PRO A 26 4.29 -1.54 -16.72
N ARG A 27 4.96 -0.40 -16.94
CA ARG A 27 6.29 -0.37 -17.53
C ARG A 27 7.31 -0.09 -16.45
N PHE A 28 8.39 -0.85 -16.44
CA PHE A 28 9.45 -0.73 -15.43
C PHE A 28 10.71 -0.20 -16.08
N HIS A 29 11.31 0.82 -15.46
CA HIS A 29 12.58 1.38 -15.92
C HIS A 29 13.78 0.56 -15.42
N THR A 30 13.63 -0.12 -14.28
CA THR A 30 14.71 -0.88 -13.68
C THR A 30 14.18 -2.20 -13.12
N GLU A 31 15.09 -3.12 -12.87
CA GLU A 31 14.77 -4.40 -12.20
C GLU A 31 14.27 -4.16 -10.77
N VAL A 32 14.78 -3.12 -10.10
CA VAL A 32 14.31 -2.74 -8.76
C VAL A 32 12.83 -2.36 -8.81
N ASP A 33 12.42 -1.54 -9.77
CA ASP A 33 11.01 -1.14 -9.92
C ASP A 33 10.12 -2.35 -10.15
N LYS A 34 10.57 -3.27 -11.00
CA LYS A 34 9.84 -4.51 -11.28
C LYS A 34 9.67 -5.35 -10.02
N ASN A 35 10.75 -5.51 -9.24
CA ASN A 35 10.73 -6.30 -8.01
C ASN A 35 9.86 -5.65 -6.95
N ASN A 36 9.89 -4.33 -6.84
CA ASN A 36 9.03 -3.59 -5.92
C ASN A 36 7.55 -3.77 -6.27
N TRP A 37 7.22 -3.64 -7.55
CA TRP A 37 5.85 -3.84 -8.01
C TRP A 37 5.38 -5.27 -7.75
N ALA A 38 6.22 -6.25 -8.07
CA ALA A 38 5.89 -7.67 -7.89
C ALA A 38 5.63 -8.01 -6.42
N ALA A 39 6.43 -7.44 -5.50
CA ALA A 39 6.23 -7.64 -4.07
C ALA A 39 4.88 -7.08 -3.60
N CYS A 40 4.54 -5.87 -4.04
CA CYS A 40 3.25 -5.27 -3.73
C CYS A 40 2.10 -6.10 -4.31
N HIS A 41 2.22 -6.52 -5.56
CA HIS A 41 1.19 -7.34 -6.22
C HIS A 41 0.97 -8.67 -5.51
N ALA A 42 2.05 -9.34 -5.09
CA ALA A 42 1.97 -10.61 -4.40
C ALA A 42 1.17 -10.53 -3.09
N VAL A 43 1.23 -9.39 -2.41
CA VAL A 43 0.49 -9.17 -1.17
C VAL A 43 -0.93 -8.70 -1.45
N VAL A 44 -1.08 -7.69 -2.32
CA VAL A 44 -2.39 -7.05 -2.56
C VAL A 44 -3.38 -7.99 -3.26
N LYS A 45 -2.91 -8.86 -4.15
CA LYS A 45 -3.79 -9.79 -4.87
C LYS A 45 -4.55 -10.75 -3.96
N ASN A 46 -4.08 -10.96 -2.73
CA ASN A 46 -4.73 -11.85 -1.76
C ASN A 46 -5.73 -11.13 -0.85
N LEU A 47 -5.86 -9.81 -0.98
CA LEU A 47 -6.79 -9.01 -0.19
C LEU A 47 -8.19 -9.07 -0.82
N ASP A 48 -9.22 -8.90 0.01
CA ASP A 48 -10.59 -8.78 -0.49
C ASP A 48 -10.79 -7.42 -1.18
N ASP A 49 -11.87 -7.31 -1.95
CA ASP A 49 -12.14 -6.10 -2.75
C ASP A 49 -12.27 -4.85 -1.89
N LYS A 50 -12.90 -4.97 -0.72
CA LYS A 50 -13.06 -3.85 0.21
C LYS A 50 -11.70 -3.35 0.71
N THR A 51 -10.83 -4.27 1.10
CA THR A 51 -9.49 -3.92 1.59
C THR A 51 -8.64 -3.32 0.48
N VAL A 52 -8.73 -3.84 -0.75
CA VAL A 52 -8.03 -3.27 -1.91
C VAL A 52 -8.48 -1.83 -2.15
N GLU A 53 -9.77 -1.54 -2.04
CA GLU A 53 -10.29 -0.19 -2.22
C GLU A 53 -9.73 0.77 -1.16
N ILE A 54 -9.67 0.34 0.09
CA ILE A 54 -9.05 1.11 1.17
C ILE A 54 -7.58 1.37 0.88
N VAL A 55 -6.84 0.35 0.46
CA VAL A 55 -5.40 0.46 0.12
C VAL A 55 -5.18 1.47 -1.01
N ARG A 56 -5.99 1.40 -2.06
CA ARG A 56 -5.89 2.35 -3.18
C ARG A 56 -6.09 3.78 -2.71
N GLU A 57 -7.03 4.01 -1.82
CA GLU A 57 -7.30 5.35 -1.28
C GLU A 57 -6.15 5.85 -0.41
N ILE A 58 -5.60 4.99 0.46
CA ILE A 58 -4.50 5.36 1.37
C ILE A 58 -3.25 5.79 0.60
N TYR A 59 -2.88 5.06 -0.45
CA TYR A 59 -1.62 5.28 -1.17
C TYR A 59 -1.79 6.12 -2.44
N SER A 60 -2.99 6.64 -2.70
CA SER A 60 -3.20 7.58 -3.79
C SER A 60 -2.56 8.94 -3.49
N PRO A 61 -2.29 9.78 -4.52
CA PRO A 61 -1.77 11.14 -4.29
C PRO A 61 -2.72 11.98 -3.45
N GLY A 62 -2.19 12.97 -2.74
CA GLY A 62 -2.97 13.91 -1.94
C GLY A 62 -2.51 13.98 -0.50
N ASP A 63 -3.44 13.91 0.43
CA ASP A 63 -3.18 14.07 1.87
C ASP A 63 -2.20 13.05 2.43
N THR A 64 -1.71 13.32 3.62
CA THR A 64 -0.83 12.40 4.35
C THR A 64 -1.57 11.10 4.69
N ILE A 65 -0.81 10.04 4.94
CA ILE A 65 -1.40 8.75 5.31
C ILE A 65 -2.26 8.86 6.58
N PRO A 66 -1.81 9.51 7.68
CA PRO A 66 -2.67 9.68 8.85
C PRO A 66 -3.98 10.40 8.55
N ASP A 67 -3.96 11.45 7.72
CA ASP A 67 -5.17 12.17 7.36
C ASP A 67 -6.11 11.30 6.54
N LYS A 68 -5.59 10.53 5.62
CA LYS A 68 -6.39 9.59 4.83
C LYS A 68 -7.02 8.51 5.70
N ILE A 69 -6.27 7.98 6.66
CA ILE A 69 -6.79 6.98 7.61
C ILE A 69 -7.95 7.55 8.41
N TYR A 70 -7.82 8.80 8.88
CA TYR A 70 -8.90 9.48 9.60
C TYR A 70 -10.16 9.55 8.75
N HIS A 71 -10.05 10.03 7.51
CA HIS A 71 -11.19 10.18 6.61
C HIS A 71 -11.82 8.84 6.21
N ILE A 72 -11.00 7.83 5.93
CA ILE A 72 -11.48 6.50 5.57
C ILE A 72 -12.23 5.87 6.73
N ALA A 73 -11.69 5.96 7.94
CA ALA A 73 -12.34 5.43 9.14
C ALA A 73 -13.70 6.08 9.35
N LYS A 74 -13.79 7.40 9.13
CA LYS A 74 -15.04 8.14 9.23
C LYS A 74 -16.05 7.69 8.16
N ASP A 75 -15.60 7.60 6.91
CA ASP A 75 -16.48 7.26 5.78
C ASP A 75 -17.00 5.83 5.88
N TRP A 76 -16.16 4.90 6.34
CA TRP A 76 -16.52 3.49 6.48
C TRP A 76 -17.16 3.19 7.83
N ASN A 77 -17.25 4.19 8.72
CA ASN A 77 -17.82 4.06 10.08
C ASN A 77 -17.12 2.94 10.88
N VAL A 78 -15.80 2.96 10.85
CA VAL A 78 -14.96 2.00 11.60
C VAL A 78 -13.96 2.78 12.45
N HIS A 79 -13.35 2.10 13.42
CA HIS A 79 -12.32 2.71 14.25
C HIS A 79 -11.03 2.91 13.45
N GLN A 80 -10.32 4.02 13.72
CA GLN A 80 -9.04 4.29 13.04
C GLN A 80 -8.03 3.15 13.22
N ASP A 81 -8.02 2.51 14.37
CA ASP A 81 -7.11 1.39 14.65
C ASP A 81 -7.30 0.25 13.66
N SER A 82 -8.52 0.02 13.19
CA SER A 82 -8.79 -1.00 12.18
C SER A 82 -8.07 -0.68 10.87
N ILE A 83 -8.06 0.59 10.48
CA ILE A 83 -7.38 1.03 9.26
C ILE A 83 -5.85 0.99 9.47
N TRP A 84 -5.36 1.44 10.63
CA TRP A 84 -3.94 1.34 10.96
C TRP A 84 -3.44 -0.10 10.94
N ASN A 85 -4.25 -1.06 11.41
CA ASN A 85 -3.89 -2.47 11.36
C ASN A 85 -3.74 -2.96 9.91
N ILE A 86 -4.61 -2.52 9.00
CA ILE A 86 -4.49 -2.85 7.57
C ILE A 86 -3.18 -2.31 7.03
N VAL A 87 -2.87 -1.04 7.29
CA VAL A 87 -1.64 -0.39 6.81
C VAL A 87 -0.40 -1.10 7.36
N ASN A 88 -0.37 -1.33 8.66
CA ASN A 88 0.79 -1.94 9.31
C ASN A 88 1.03 -3.36 8.81
N THR A 89 -0.01 -4.15 8.67
CA THR A 89 0.08 -5.52 8.16
C THR A 89 0.53 -5.55 6.71
N LEU A 90 -0.06 -4.68 5.88
CA LEU A 90 0.30 -4.60 4.48
C LEU A 90 1.77 -4.21 4.29
N GLU A 91 2.21 -3.15 4.97
CA GLU A 91 3.58 -2.67 4.85
C GLU A 91 4.59 -3.72 5.32
N ARG A 92 4.28 -4.41 6.40
CA ARG A 92 5.12 -5.48 6.90
C ARG A 92 5.22 -6.64 5.90
N ASN A 93 4.11 -7.04 5.31
CA ASN A 93 4.09 -8.16 4.36
C ASN A 93 4.83 -7.80 3.07
N VAL A 94 4.70 -6.57 2.59
CA VAL A 94 5.48 -6.10 1.42
C VAL A 94 6.98 -6.08 1.75
N ALA A 95 7.34 -5.61 2.94
CA ALA A 95 8.73 -5.60 3.39
C ALA A 95 9.33 -7.01 3.41
N LYS A 96 8.57 -8.00 3.88
CA LYS A 96 8.99 -9.40 3.85
C LYS A 96 9.21 -9.90 2.43
N LYS A 97 8.31 -9.59 1.50
CA LYS A 97 8.42 -10.01 0.10
C LYS A 97 9.63 -9.38 -0.59
N ARG A 98 10.02 -8.16 -0.19
CA ARG A 98 11.19 -7.47 -0.73
C ARG A 98 12.49 -7.85 -0.03
N GLY A 99 12.43 -8.70 1.00
CA GLY A 99 13.62 -9.09 1.75
C GLY A 99 14.16 -8.01 2.69
N LEU A 100 13.31 -7.06 3.10
CA LEU A 100 13.67 -6.00 4.03
C LEU A 100 13.51 -6.42 5.50
N LEU A 101 12.90 -7.57 5.72
CA LEU A 101 12.73 -8.16 7.04
C LEU A 101 13.29 -9.57 7.06
#